data_ea1f2a01ccff4d2b46d106bcbdc49f6f
#
_entry.id   ea1f2a01ccff4d2b46d106bcbdc49f6f
#
_cell.length_a   1.000
_cell.length_b   1.000
_cell.length_c   1.000
_cell.angle_alpha   90.00
_cell.angle_beta   90.00
_cell.angle_gamma   90.00
#
_symmetry.space_group_name_H-M   'P 1'
#
loop_
_entity.id
_entity.type
_entity.pdbx_description
1 polymer ?
#
loop_
_entity_poly.entity_id
_entity_poly.type
_entity_poly.pdbx_seq_one_letter_code
_entity_poly.pdbx_strand_id
1 'polypeptide(L)'
;MPEAVGPMKARRMLSPDQLADFLASLDVKETLVYAVFSRLREGALPAEDESLFVRQELRCSKLKLRPIALKGGIQLQAEFQFGPKTFHQQYPLTPDAPPLAKGLRDFSEGTIFTNRGDYQFYWTSADLCRITEQAPTKARESLAHNRQKSYLLAEGEPIPFLVELGVMDTSGRVYPKKYDKFRQINKYLEFVEDALRRFPQEKPLYIVDFGSGKAYLTFALYHYLSARGYTDVQVTGLDLKEDVVAFCNETARRLRYEHLQFQVGDIANFHIDEGTGAAAHRPDMIISLHACDIATDAALVKALQWGSPVILAVPCCQHEFFHQLTFPAMESILRYGVTRDKQATLVTDASRALMLRAFGYSVEMVEFITMEHT
;
A
#
# COMPACT_ATOMS: atom_id res chain seq x y z
N MET A 1 28.17 -20.89 15.06
CA MET A 1 26.99 -20.57 14.23
C MET A 1 27.30 -21.01 12.81
N PRO A 2 26.60 -21.97 12.19
CA PRO A 2 26.84 -22.33 10.81
C PRO A 2 26.27 -21.20 9.91
N GLU A 3 27.08 -20.74 8.96
CA GLU A 3 26.72 -19.84 7.89
C GLU A 3 25.53 -20.40 7.09
N ALA A 4 24.50 -19.62 6.93
CA ALA A 4 23.38 -19.94 6.06
C ALA A 4 23.88 -19.98 4.61
N VAL A 5 24.09 -21.18 4.07
CA VAL A 5 24.33 -21.42 2.65
C VAL A 5 23.07 -21.01 1.91
N GLY A 6 23.09 -19.86 1.26
CA GLY A 6 22.02 -19.43 0.38
C GLY A 6 21.82 -20.45 -0.76
N PRO A 7 20.61 -20.58 -1.34
CA PRO A 7 20.30 -21.58 -2.35
C PRO A 7 21.25 -21.45 -3.54
N MET A 8 21.89 -22.58 -3.92
CA MET A 8 22.87 -22.66 -5.03
C MET A 8 22.22 -22.16 -6.32
N LYS A 9 22.80 -21.09 -6.89
CA LYS A 9 22.42 -20.57 -8.21
C LYS A 9 23.01 -21.46 -9.29
N ALA A 10 22.21 -22.25 -9.96
CA ALA A 10 22.65 -22.98 -11.15
C ALA A 10 22.83 -21.99 -12.32
N ARG A 11 24.00 -22.03 -12.98
CA ARG A 11 24.30 -21.21 -14.16
C ARG A 11 24.54 -22.11 -15.36
N ARG A 12 23.95 -21.75 -16.48
CA ARG A 12 24.11 -22.45 -17.78
C ARG A 12 24.37 -21.43 -18.86
N MET A 13 25.15 -21.84 -19.88
CA MET A 13 25.32 -21.10 -21.09
C MET A 13 24.59 -21.85 -22.20
N LEU A 14 23.70 -21.20 -22.91
CA LEU A 14 22.81 -21.81 -23.90
C LEU A 14 22.95 -21.09 -25.26
N SER A 15 22.94 -21.87 -26.34
CA SER A 15 22.79 -21.36 -27.71
C SER A 15 21.32 -20.95 -27.97
N PRO A 16 21.02 -20.24 -29.08
CA PRO A 16 19.65 -19.92 -29.48
C PRO A 16 18.73 -21.14 -29.57
N ASP A 17 19.19 -22.25 -30.14
CA ASP A 17 18.40 -23.49 -30.24
C ASP A 17 18.14 -24.10 -28.89
N GLN A 18 19.14 -24.15 -28.02
CA GLN A 18 19.00 -24.65 -26.65
C GLN A 18 18.08 -23.76 -25.78
N LEU A 19 17.97 -22.46 -26.09
CA LEU A 19 17.01 -21.57 -25.47
C LEU A 19 15.55 -21.90 -25.84
N ALA A 20 15.31 -22.29 -27.09
CA ALA A 20 14.01 -22.74 -27.54
C ALA A 20 13.59 -24.04 -26.81
N ASP A 21 14.51 -25.01 -26.74
CA ASP A 21 14.29 -26.25 -25.97
C ASP A 21 14.05 -25.98 -24.49
N PHE A 22 14.81 -25.06 -23.89
CA PHE A 22 14.62 -24.64 -22.52
C PHE A 22 13.23 -24.06 -22.32
N LEU A 23 12.79 -23.13 -23.19
CA LEU A 23 11.46 -22.52 -23.11
C LEU A 23 10.35 -23.56 -23.28
N ALA A 24 10.52 -24.52 -24.20
CA ALA A 24 9.59 -25.62 -24.37
C ALA A 24 9.52 -26.55 -23.15
N SER A 25 10.62 -26.70 -22.41
CA SER A 25 10.67 -27.50 -21.18
C SER A 25 9.95 -26.83 -19.99
N LEU A 26 9.71 -25.52 -20.04
CA LEU A 26 8.91 -24.82 -19.04
C LEU A 26 7.42 -25.09 -19.29
N ASP A 27 6.75 -25.69 -18.35
CA ASP A 27 5.28 -25.80 -18.39
C ASP A 27 4.65 -24.43 -18.16
N VAL A 28 4.77 -23.56 -19.18
CA VAL A 28 4.40 -22.14 -19.12
C VAL A 28 2.93 -21.98 -18.70
N LYS A 29 2.06 -22.89 -19.13
CA LYS A 29 0.63 -22.84 -18.84
C LYS A 29 0.35 -22.98 -17.33
N GLU A 30 1.05 -23.89 -16.69
CA GLU A 30 0.84 -24.18 -15.27
C GLU A 30 1.78 -23.41 -14.35
N THR A 31 2.97 -23.05 -14.84
CA THR A 31 4.02 -22.53 -13.96
C THR A 31 4.30 -21.03 -14.10
N LEU A 32 4.05 -20.41 -15.26
CA LEU A 32 4.37 -19.01 -15.48
C LEU A 32 3.62 -18.09 -14.53
N VAL A 33 4.35 -17.28 -13.78
CA VAL A 33 3.81 -16.18 -12.97
C VAL A 33 3.78 -14.90 -13.79
N TYR A 34 4.94 -14.47 -14.29
CA TYR A 34 5.11 -13.41 -15.30
C TYR A 34 6.52 -13.44 -15.86
N ALA A 35 6.74 -12.72 -16.97
CA ALA A 35 8.09 -12.50 -17.51
C ALA A 35 8.29 -11.02 -17.81
N VAL A 36 9.54 -10.56 -17.68
CA VAL A 36 9.95 -9.20 -18.02
C VAL A 36 11.21 -9.24 -18.84
N PHE A 37 11.22 -8.49 -19.96
CA PHE A 37 12.35 -8.36 -20.87
C PHE A 37 12.67 -6.88 -21.03
N SER A 38 13.97 -6.56 -21.08
CA SER A 38 14.47 -5.19 -21.24
C SER A 38 15.69 -5.14 -22.13
N ARG A 39 15.92 -3.98 -22.74
CA ARG A 39 17.03 -3.69 -23.66
C ARG A 39 16.98 -4.55 -24.92
N LEU A 40 16.19 -4.10 -25.89
CA LEU A 40 16.14 -4.72 -27.22
C LEU A 40 17.55 -4.73 -27.87
N ARG A 41 18.00 -5.88 -28.33
CA ARG A 41 19.35 -6.07 -28.95
C ARG A 41 19.46 -5.31 -30.26
N GLU A 42 20.60 -4.67 -30.50
CA GLU A 42 20.90 -4.05 -31.78
C GLU A 42 21.19 -5.14 -32.83
N GLY A 43 20.53 -5.03 -33.98
CA GLY A 43 20.70 -5.98 -35.08
C GLY A 43 20.01 -7.34 -34.90
N ALA A 44 19.27 -7.56 -33.81
CA ALA A 44 18.57 -8.82 -33.55
C ALA A 44 17.24 -8.97 -34.31
N LEU A 45 16.71 -7.88 -34.87
CA LEU A 45 15.41 -7.88 -35.56
C LEU A 45 15.62 -8.06 -37.10
N PRO A 46 15.20 -9.20 -37.67
CA PRO A 46 14.98 -9.29 -39.13
C PRO A 46 13.87 -8.30 -39.53
N ALA A 47 13.92 -7.82 -40.77
CA ALA A 47 12.97 -6.84 -41.31
C ALA A 47 11.49 -7.25 -41.14
N GLU A 48 11.20 -8.55 -41.15
CA GLU A 48 9.85 -9.12 -40.98
C GLU A 48 9.34 -9.09 -39.52
N ASP A 49 10.23 -8.94 -38.53
CA ASP A 49 9.90 -8.94 -37.10
C ASP A 49 9.72 -7.52 -36.49
N GLU A 50 9.95 -6.47 -37.26
CA GLU A 50 9.86 -5.08 -36.81
C GLU A 50 8.47 -4.73 -36.23
N SER A 51 7.42 -5.39 -36.74
CA SER A 51 6.04 -5.07 -36.33
C SER A 51 5.72 -5.38 -34.87
N LEU A 52 6.46 -6.26 -34.18
CA LEU A 52 6.16 -6.63 -32.80
C LEU A 52 6.85 -5.69 -31.77
N PHE A 53 8.11 -5.33 -32.04
CA PHE A 53 8.93 -4.54 -31.11
C PHE A 53 9.30 -3.15 -31.63
N VAL A 54 8.78 -2.77 -32.80
CA VAL A 54 8.94 -1.43 -33.40
C VAL A 54 7.56 -0.88 -33.77
N ARG A 55 7.23 0.33 -33.36
CA ARG A 55 5.97 0.98 -33.65
C ARG A 55 6.18 2.49 -33.84
N GLN A 56 5.81 3.02 -35.01
CA GLN A 56 5.99 4.45 -35.31
C GLN A 56 7.44 4.92 -35.03
N GLU A 57 8.44 4.18 -35.51
CA GLU A 57 9.87 4.44 -35.28
C GLU A 57 10.35 4.28 -33.83
N LEU A 58 9.46 4.03 -32.88
CA LEU A 58 9.81 3.78 -31.48
C LEU A 58 10.12 2.30 -31.27
N ARG A 59 11.22 2.02 -30.57
CA ARG A 59 11.62 0.66 -30.18
C ARG A 59 11.02 0.31 -28.82
N CYS A 60 10.60 -0.94 -28.66
CA CYS A 60 10.10 -1.45 -27.38
C CYS A 60 11.22 -1.46 -26.34
N SER A 61 11.09 -0.64 -25.32
CA SER A 61 12.08 -0.54 -24.23
C SER A 61 11.91 -1.63 -23.19
N LYS A 62 10.68 -2.10 -22.99
CA LYS A 62 10.33 -3.12 -22.00
C LYS A 62 9.12 -3.91 -22.47
N LEU A 63 9.22 -5.23 -22.30
CA LEU A 63 8.11 -6.17 -22.53
C LEU A 63 7.80 -6.87 -21.21
N LYS A 64 6.54 -6.84 -20.80
CA LYS A 64 6.05 -7.59 -19.64
C LYS A 64 4.96 -8.55 -20.09
N LEU A 65 5.08 -9.81 -19.69
CA LEU A 65 4.15 -10.88 -20.02
C LEU A 65 3.54 -11.44 -18.75
N ARG A 66 2.23 -11.66 -18.74
CA ARG A 66 1.56 -12.31 -17.62
C ARG A 66 0.38 -13.15 -18.09
N PRO A 67 0.10 -14.30 -17.46
CA PRO A 67 -1.15 -15.02 -17.65
C PRO A 67 -2.32 -14.22 -17.10
N ILE A 68 -3.45 -14.20 -17.84
CA ILE A 68 -4.71 -13.61 -17.41
C ILE A 68 -5.86 -14.55 -17.73
N ALA A 69 -6.88 -14.62 -16.86
CA ALA A 69 -8.10 -15.36 -17.12
C ALA A 69 -9.10 -14.46 -17.86
N LEU A 70 -9.57 -14.92 -19.01
CA LEU A 70 -10.61 -14.29 -19.81
C LEU A 70 -11.79 -15.25 -19.98
N LYS A 71 -12.92 -14.79 -20.52
CA LYS A 71 -14.12 -15.63 -20.77
C LYS A 71 -13.85 -16.87 -21.63
N GLY A 72 -12.78 -16.85 -22.46
CA GLY A 72 -12.35 -17.95 -23.33
C GLY A 72 -11.22 -18.83 -22.77
N GLY A 73 -10.81 -18.65 -21.51
CA GLY A 73 -9.71 -19.39 -20.91
C GLY A 73 -8.52 -18.50 -20.53
N ILE A 74 -7.41 -19.12 -20.12
CA ILE A 74 -6.19 -18.41 -19.74
C ILE A 74 -5.42 -18.01 -21.00
N GLN A 75 -5.08 -16.72 -21.10
CA GLN A 75 -4.28 -16.15 -22.17
C GLN A 75 -3.03 -15.45 -21.63
N LEU A 76 -2.05 -15.22 -22.48
CA LEU A 76 -0.84 -14.45 -22.19
C LEU A 76 -1.08 -12.99 -22.58
N GLN A 77 -1.18 -12.10 -21.61
CA GLN A 77 -1.20 -10.66 -21.87
C GLN A 77 0.24 -10.16 -22.03
N ALA A 78 0.53 -9.54 -23.16
CA ALA A 78 1.77 -8.82 -23.42
C ALA A 78 1.55 -7.32 -23.29
N GLU A 79 2.40 -6.68 -22.50
CA GLU A 79 2.47 -5.24 -22.29
C GLU A 79 3.78 -4.74 -22.89
N PHE A 80 3.69 -3.96 -23.98
CA PHE A 80 4.80 -3.39 -24.72
C PHE A 80 4.96 -1.92 -24.37
N GLN A 81 6.12 -1.51 -23.91
CA GLN A 81 6.42 -0.11 -23.62
C GLN A 81 7.24 0.53 -24.73
N PHE A 82 6.67 1.52 -25.41
CA PHE A 82 7.31 2.32 -26.47
C PHE A 82 7.42 3.78 -25.98
N GLY A 83 8.56 4.14 -25.39
CA GLY A 83 8.70 5.45 -24.76
C GLY A 83 7.65 5.69 -23.68
N PRO A 84 6.85 6.76 -23.76
CA PRO A 84 5.79 7.05 -22.78
C PRO A 84 4.50 6.25 -23.00
N LYS A 85 4.37 5.52 -24.14
CA LYS A 85 3.15 4.79 -24.51
C LYS A 85 3.27 3.32 -24.18
N THR A 86 2.19 2.73 -23.67
CA THR A 86 2.06 1.30 -23.37
C THR A 86 0.96 0.69 -24.23
N PHE A 87 1.25 -0.47 -24.85
CA PHE A 87 0.27 -1.22 -25.65
C PHE A 87 0.09 -2.61 -25.06
N HIS A 88 -1.14 -3.07 -25.05
CA HIS A 88 -1.50 -4.40 -24.56
C HIS A 88 -2.01 -5.25 -25.72
N GLN A 89 -1.57 -6.49 -25.78
CA GLN A 89 -2.04 -7.49 -26.74
C GLN A 89 -2.12 -8.86 -26.04
N GLN A 90 -3.04 -9.69 -26.50
CA GLN A 90 -3.28 -11.03 -25.95
C GLN A 90 -2.82 -12.09 -26.93
N TYR A 91 -2.26 -13.18 -26.39
CA TYR A 91 -1.73 -14.31 -27.14
C TYR A 91 -2.14 -15.61 -26.43
N PRO A 92 -2.15 -16.76 -27.14
CA PRO A 92 -2.22 -18.06 -26.49
C PRO A 92 -1.15 -18.22 -25.42
N LEU A 93 -1.47 -18.83 -24.29
CA LEU A 93 -0.48 -19.12 -23.25
C LEU A 93 0.27 -20.43 -23.60
N THR A 94 1.26 -20.31 -24.47
CA THR A 94 2.09 -21.42 -24.96
C THR A 94 3.57 -21.01 -24.94
N PRO A 95 4.53 -21.97 -24.86
CA PRO A 95 5.95 -21.66 -24.89
C PRO A 95 6.40 -20.95 -26.17
N ASP A 96 5.75 -21.23 -27.29
CA ASP A 96 6.02 -20.65 -28.62
C ASP A 96 5.23 -19.36 -28.89
N ALA A 97 4.49 -18.85 -27.89
CA ALA A 97 3.81 -17.55 -28.01
C ALA A 97 4.81 -16.46 -28.49
N PRO A 98 4.51 -15.75 -29.60
CA PRO A 98 5.48 -14.83 -30.22
C PRO A 98 6.14 -13.84 -29.26
N PRO A 99 5.43 -13.17 -28.31
CA PRO A 99 6.10 -12.24 -27.41
C PRO A 99 7.00 -12.93 -26.37
N LEU A 100 6.76 -14.20 -26.03
CA LEU A 100 7.60 -14.94 -25.08
C LEU A 100 8.86 -15.47 -25.78
N ALA A 101 8.70 -16.15 -26.92
CA ALA A 101 9.81 -16.71 -27.68
C ALA A 101 10.73 -15.61 -28.23
N LYS A 102 10.16 -14.59 -28.88
CA LYS A 102 10.90 -13.44 -29.39
C LYS A 102 11.48 -12.57 -28.27
N GLY A 103 10.77 -12.42 -27.15
CA GLY A 103 11.27 -11.70 -25.97
C GLY A 103 12.57 -12.31 -25.45
N LEU A 104 12.65 -13.64 -25.36
CA LEU A 104 13.85 -14.34 -24.92
C LEU A 104 15.02 -14.21 -25.97
N ARG A 105 14.70 -14.17 -27.24
CA ARG A 105 15.69 -14.06 -28.33
C ARG A 105 16.19 -12.62 -28.54
N ASP A 106 15.30 -11.66 -28.57
CA ASP A 106 15.55 -10.33 -29.11
C ASP A 106 15.89 -9.28 -28.05
N PHE A 107 15.62 -9.56 -26.76
CA PHE A 107 16.06 -8.70 -25.67
C PHE A 107 17.35 -9.20 -25.04
N SER A 108 18.24 -8.27 -24.66
CA SER A 108 19.55 -8.60 -24.09
C SER A 108 19.47 -9.17 -22.66
N GLU A 109 18.40 -8.87 -21.94
CA GLU A 109 18.21 -9.35 -20.57
C GLU A 109 16.73 -9.53 -20.23
N GLY A 110 16.45 -10.37 -19.25
CA GLY A 110 15.12 -10.53 -18.71
C GLY A 110 15.04 -11.57 -17.61
N THR A 111 13.85 -11.72 -17.08
CA THR A 111 13.56 -12.74 -16.05
C THR A 111 12.21 -13.37 -16.33
N ILE A 112 12.16 -14.68 -16.29
CA ILE A 112 10.94 -15.49 -16.34
C ILE A 112 10.71 -15.99 -14.91
N PHE A 113 9.64 -15.55 -14.27
CA PHE A 113 9.22 -15.98 -12.96
C PHE A 113 8.20 -17.11 -13.08
N THR A 114 8.49 -18.22 -12.44
CA THR A 114 7.58 -19.37 -12.39
C THR A 114 7.35 -19.78 -10.92
N ASN A 115 6.33 -20.58 -10.65
CA ASN A 115 6.10 -21.14 -9.34
C ASN A 115 7.11 -22.26 -8.96
N ARG A 116 8.00 -22.67 -9.91
CA ARG A 116 9.05 -23.68 -9.70
C ARG A 116 10.45 -23.09 -9.57
N GLY A 117 10.68 -21.90 -10.16
CA GLY A 117 11.96 -21.20 -10.14
C GLY A 117 11.91 -19.89 -10.91
N ASP A 118 12.87 -19.04 -10.62
CA ASP A 118 13.09 -17.78 -11.35
C ASP A 118 14.28 -17.94 -12.26
N TYR A 119 14.13 -17.63 -13.54
CA TYR A 119 15.13 -17.81 -14.58
C TYR A 119 15.55 -16.44 -15.11
N GLN A 120 16.72 -15.96 -14.68
CA GLN A 120 17.33 -14.75 -15.21
C GLN A 120 18.20 -15.09 -16.40
N PHE A 121 18.03 -14.40 -17.52
CA PHE A 121 18.88 -14.57 -18.69
C PHE A 121 19.53 -13.25 -19.09
N TYR A 122 20.73 -13.39 -19.67
CA TYR A 122 21.55 -12.30 -20.16
C TYR A 122 22.37 -12.77 -21.35
N TRP A 123 22.23 -12.09 -22.49
CA TRP A 123 23.04 -12.37 -23.67
C TRP A 123 24.45 -11.83 -23.49
N THR A 124 25.44 -12.71 -23.56
CA THR A 124 26.87 -12.36 -23.45
C THR A 124 27.52 -12.12 -24.82
N SER A 125 26.95 -12.70 -25.89
CA SER A 125 27.32 -12.49 -27.30
C SER A 125 26.08 -12.65 -28.17
N ALA A 126 26.29 -12.59 -29.54
CA ALA A 126 25.21 -12.85 -30.50
C ALA A 126 24.60 -14.25 -30.32
N ASP A 127 25.44 -15.25 -30.03
CA ASP A 127 25.07 -16.67 -30.07
C ASP A 127 25.12 -17.35 -28.71
N LEU A 128 25.31 -16.61 -27.60
CA LEU A 128 25.47 -17.20 -26.30
C LEU A 128 24.71 -16.43 -25.20
N CYS A 129 23.76 -17.11 -24.59
CA CYS A 129 22.93 -16.60 -23.49
C CYS A 129 23.28 -17.30 -22.17
N ARG A 130 23.50 -16.53 -21.13
CA ARG A 130 23.66 -17.03 -19.76
C ARG A 130 22.29 -17.08 -19.08
N ILE A 131 21.91 -18.25 -18.59
CA ILE A 131 20.75 -18.42 -17.73
C ILE A 131 21.22 -18.69 -16.30
N THR A 132 20.60 -18.00 -15.33
CA THR A 132 20.78 -18.23 -13.91
C THR A 132 19.45 -18.66 -13.31
N GLU A 133 19.39 -19.85 -12.78
CA GLU A 133 18.23 -20.41 -12.09
C GLU A 133 18.32 -20.13 -10.58
N GLN A 134 17.21 -19.71 -10.00
CA GLN A 134 17.07 -19.44 -8.56
C GLN A 134 15.76 -20.04 -8.03
N ALA A 135 15.67 -20.21 -6.72
CA ALA A 135 14.42 -20.61 -6.08
C ALA A 135 13.30 -19.59 -6.43
N PRO A 136 12.04 -20.03 -6.54
CA PRO A 136 10.93 -19.15 -6.90
C PRO A 136 10.74 -18.07 -5.83
N THR A 137 10.73 -16.81 -6.26
CA THR A 137 10.49 -15.65 -5.37
C THR A 137 9.08 -15.11 -5.50
N LYS A 138 8.31 -15.61 -6.48
CA LYS A 138 6.96 -15.16 -6.79
C LYS A 138 5.99 -16.34 -6.80
N ALA A 139 4.84 -16.15 -6.18
CA ALA A 139 3.71 -17.07 -6.28
C ALA A 139 2.77 -16.62 -7.41
N ARG A 140 2.11 -17.58 -8.07
CA ARG A 140 1.05 -17.28 -9.04
C ARG A 140 -0.17 -16.79 -8.27
N GLU A 141 -0.39 -15.49 -8.26
CA GLU A 141 -1.60 -14.89 -7.71
C GLU A 141 -2.83 -15.24 -8.60
N SER A 142 -4.03 -15.02 -8.08
CA SER A 142 -5.27 -15.20 -8.84
C SER A 142 -5.17 -14.58 -10.25
N LEU A 143 -5.48 -15.38 -11.27
CA LEU A 143 -5.45 -14.96 -12.68
C LEU A 143 -6.59 -14.02 -13.07
N ALA A 144 -7.46 -13.63 -12.13
CA ALA A 144 -8.56 -12.72 -12.38
C ALA A 144 -8.04 -11.41 -13.01
N HIS A 145 -8.61 -11.03 -14.15
CA HIS A 145 -8.22 -9.82 -14.90
C HIS A 145 -8.43 -8.54 -14.09
N ASN A 146 -9.43 -8.53 -13.23
CA ASN A 146 -9.64 -7.52 -12.21
C ASN A 146 -9.08 -8.07 -10.90
N ARG A 147 -7.92 -7.57 -10.50
CA ARG A 147 -7.42 -7.76 -9.15
C ARG A 147 -8.43 -7.10 -8.21
N GLN A 148 -9.38 -7.88 -7.70
CA GLN A 148 -10.17 -7.41 -6.57
C GLN A 148 -9.16 -7.15 -5.46
N LYS A 149 -9.02 -5.88 -5.08
CA LYS A 149 -8.27 -5.55 -3.87
C LYS A 149 -8.91 -6.34 -2.75
N SER A 150 -8.15 -7.23 -2.13
CA SER A 150 -8.58 -7.89 -0.92
C SER A 150 -8.64 -6.81 0.16
N TYR A 151 -9.82 -6.27 0.39
CA TYR A 151 -10.07 -5.35 1.48
C TYR A 151 -10.17 -6.11 2.79
N LEU A 152 -9.68 -5.54 3.88
CA LEU A 152 -9.83 -6.09 5.23
C LEU A 152 -11.31 -6.13 5.65
N LEU A 153 -12.07 -5.12 5.19
CA LEU A 153 -13.53 -5.10 5.22
C LEU A 153 -14.03 -5.27 3.79
N ALA A 154 -14.63 -6.42 3.47
CA ALA A 154 -15.11 -6.72 2.12
C ALA A 154 -16.57 -6.28 1.92
N GLU A 155 -16.98 -6.12 0.64
CA GLU A 155 -18.38 -6.03 0.26
C GLU A 155 -18.99 -7.44 0.21
N GLY A 156 -20.31 -7.52 0.35
CA GLY A 156 -21.09 -8.77 0.24
C GLY A 156 -21.79 -9.16 1.54
N GLU A 157 -21.25 -8.75 2.68
CA GLU A 157 -21.90 -8.91 3.99
C GLU A 157 -22.05 -7.54 4.66
N PRO A 158 -23.20 -7.27 5.32
CA PRO A 158 -23.42 -5.98 5.95
C PRO A 158 -22.53 -5.82 7.19
N ILE A 159 -21.73 -4.78 7.18
CA ILE A 159 -20.86 -4.42 8.31
C ILE A 159 -21.60 -3.37 9.16
N PRO A 160 -21.95 -3.68 10.42
CA PRO A 160 -22.88 -2.87 11.21
C PRO A 160 -22.55 -1.39 11.27
N PHE A 161 -21.29 -1.02 11.55
CA PHE A 161 -20.91 0.40 11.65
C PHE A 161 -20.91 1.12 10.29
N LEU A 162 -20.62 0.42 9.18
CA LEU A 162 -20.68 1.01 7.82
C LEU A 162 -22.13 1.27 7.39
N VAL A 163 -23.05 0.39 7.79
CA VAL A 163 -24.49 0.57 7.55
C VAL A 163 -25.00 1.76 8.38
N GLU A 164 -24.66 1.79 9.67
CA GLU A 164 -25.10 2.85 10.60
C GLU A 164 -24.58 4.23 10.19
N LEU A 165 -23.36 4.32 9.69
CA LEU A 165 -22.75 5.56 9.21
C LEU A 165 -23.09 5.90 7.74
N GLY A 166 -23.97 5.13 7.09
CA GLY A 166 -24.43 5.38 5.73
C GLY A 166 -23.34 5.24 4.66
N VAL A 167 -22.38 4.34 4.86
CA VAL A 167 -21.35 4.00 3.87
C VAL A 167 -21.78 2.78 3.04
N MET A 168 -22.52 1.86 3.65
CA MET A 168 -22.95 0.58 3.09
C MET A 168 -24.46 0.40 3.31
N ASP A 169 -25.13 -0.34 2.42
CA ASP A 169 -26.51 -0.72 2.61
C ASP A 169 -26.64 -2.03 3.43
N THR A 170 -27.89 -2.37 3.78
CA THR A 170 -28.19 -3.58 4.57
C THR A 170 -27.96 -4.89 3.80
N SER A 171 -27.66 -4.85 2.51
CA SER A 171 -27.26 -6.00 1.70
C SER A 171 -25.73 -6.18 1.63
N GLY A 172 -24.97 -5.30 2.28
CA GLY A 172 -23.50 -5.34 2.25
C GLY A 172 -22.88 -4.65 1.03
N ARG A 173 -23.64 -3.83 0.29
CA ARG A 173 -23.13 -3.10 -0.86
C ARG A 173 -22.77 -1.66 -0.47
N VAL A 174 -21.57 -1.21 -0.83
CA VAL A 174 -21.10 0.15 -0.61
C VAL A 174 -21.82 1.13 -1.56
N TYR A 175 -22.31 2.24 -1.00
CA TYR A 175 -22.90 3.30 -1.84
C TYR A 175 -21.84 3.91 -2.76
N PRO A 176 -22.11 4.09 -4.09
CA PRO A 176 -21.12 4.62 -5.05
C PRO A 176 -20.48 5.93 -4.61
N LYS A 177 -21.26 6.86 -4.04
CA LYS A 177 -20.79 8.16 -3.53
C LYS A 177 -19.93 8.03 -2.24
N LYS A 178 -19.87 6.86 -1.63
CA LYS A 178 -19.12 6.58 -0.39
C LYS A 178 -17.93 5.64 -0.61
N TYR A 179 -17.68 5.26 -1.87
CA TYR A 179 -16.63 4.29 -2.17
C TYR A 179 -15.24 4.79 -1.77
N ASP A 180 -14.96 6.09 -1.91
CA ASP A 180 -13.69 6.69 -1.48
C ASP A 180 -13.52 6.62 0.04
N LYS A 181 -14.62 6.85 0.80
CA LYS A 181 -14.60 6.69 2.25
C LYS A 181 -14.37 5.24 2.65
N PHE A 182 -14.98 4.29 1.97
CA PHE A 182 -14.75 2.86 2.18
C PHE A 182 -13.31 2.45 1.90
N ARG A 183 -12.71 2.95 0.80
CA ARG A 183 -11.30 2.74 0.48
C ARG A 183 -10.38 3.34 1.55
N GLN A 184 -10.68 4.54 2.03
CA GLN A 184 -9.96 5.21 3.10
C GLN A 184 -9.97 4.38 4.38
N ILE A 185 -11.13 3.86 4.78
CA ILE A 185 -11.28 3.01 5.96
C ILE A 185 -10.40 1.75 5.81
N ASN A 186 -10.48 1.05 4.70
CA ASN A 186 -9.68 -0.14 4.48
C ASN A 186 -8.18 0.15 4.48
N LYS A 187 -7.75 1.26 3.86
CA LYS A 187 -6.33 1.66 3.87
C LYS A 187 -5.84 1.99 5.27
N TYR A 188 -6.65 2.66 6.06
CA TYR A 188 -6.35 2.93 7.46
C TYR A 188 -6.17 1.63 8.26
N LEU A 189 -7.06 0.66 8.08
CA LEU A 189 -6.98 -0.62 8.78
C LEU A 189 -5.73 -1.43 8.40
N GLU A 190 -5.17 -1.28 7.20
CA GLU A 190 -3.87 -1.87 6.85
C GLU A 190 -2.75 -1.34 7.76
N PHE A 191 -2.72 -0.03 8.03
CA PHE A 191 -1.73 0.56 8.97
C PHE A 191 -1.99 0.15 10.41
N VAL A 192 -3.26 0.04 10.80
CA VAL A 192 -3.62 -0.49 12.12
C VAL A 192 -3.14 -1.93 12.27
N GLU A 193 -3.35 -2.79 11.27
CA GLU A 193 -2.90 -4.18 11.30
C GLU A 193 -1.38 -4.28 11.46
N ASP A 194 -0.61 -3.45 10.75
CA ASP A 194 0.84 -3.40 10.88
C ASP A 194 1.27 -2.94 12.29
N ALA A 195 0.59 -1.95 12.85
CA ALA A 195 0.85 -1.46 14.20
C ALA A 195 0.53 -2.52 15.27
N LEU A 196 -0.56 -3.28 15.08
CA LEU A 196 -1.01 -4.31 16.01
C LEU A 196 -0.02 -5.49 16.15
N ARG A 197 0.85 -5.73 15.18
CA ARG A 197 1.92 -6.75 15.30
C ARG A 197 2.84 -6.55 16.51
N ARG A 198 2.82 -5.37 17.12
CA ARG A 198 3.58 -5.04 18.33
C ARG A 198 2.87 -5.46 19.61
N PHE A 199 1.58 -5.80 19.55
CA PHE A 199 0.75 -6.11 20.71
C PHE A 199 0.24 -7.55 20.65
N PRO A 200 0.48 -8.37 21.71
CA PRO A 200 -0.19 -9.66 21.86
C PRO A 200 -1.72 -9.45 21.95
N GLN A 201 -2.49 -10.39 21.40
CA GLN A 201 -3.96 -10.28 21.38
C GLN A 201 -4.59 -10.32 22.79
N GLU A 202 -3.93 -10.99 23.71
CA GLU A 202 -4.38 -11.14 25.11
C GLU A 202 -4.10 -9.90 25.96
N LYS A 203 -3.32 -8.96 25.44
CA LYS A 203 -3.00 -7.73 26.16
C LYS A 203 -4.18 -6.76 26.10
N PRO A 204 -4.62 -6.20 27.25
CA PRO A 204 -5.52 -5.05 27.24
C PRO A 204 -4.95 -3.91 26.40
N LEU A 205 -5.80 -3.32 25.56
CA LEU A 205 -5.41 -2.20 24.70
C LEU A 205 -6.21 -0.95 25.07
N TYR A 206 -5.49 0.11 25.40
CA TYR A 206 -6.09 1.43 25.57
C TYR A 206 -5.64 2.35 24.42
N ILE A 207 -6.61 2.89 23.68
CA ILE A 207 -6.39 3.70 22.48
C ILE A 207 -7.10 5.04 22.63
N VAL A 208 -6.42 6.13 22.28
CA VAL A 208 -7.01 7.48 22.26
C VAL A 208 -6.94 8.03 20.83
N ASP A 209 -8.09 8.51 20.34
CA ASP A 209 -8.23 9.13 19.02
C ASP A 209 -8.56 10.62 19.17
N PHE A 210 -7.59 11.46 18.87
CA PHE A 210 -7.70 12.91 18.97
C PHE A 210 -8.29 13.52 17.71
N GLY A 211 -9.35 14.34 17.86
CA GLY A 211 -10.03 14.96 16.73
C GLY A 211 -10.85 13.94 15.95
N SER A 212 -11.57 13.06 16.65
CA SER A 212 -12.29 11.92 16.05
C SER A 212 -13.35 12.32 15.02
N GLY A 213 -13.89 13.53 15.09
CA GLY A 213 -14.94 14.01 14.19
C GLY A 213 -16.14 13.06 14.16
N LYS A 214 -16.65 12.73 12.97
CA LYS A 214 -17.72 11.72 12.80
C LYS A 214 -17.27 10.27 13.06
N ALA A 215 -16.06 10.08 13.49
CA ALA A 215 -15.47 8.85 14.00
C ALA A 215 -15.53 7.62 13.06
N TYR A 216 -15.63 7.81 11.74
CA TYR A 216 -15.63 6.68 10.80
C TYR A 216 -14.45 5.72 11.00
N LEU A 217 -13.27 6.27 11.26
CA LEU A 217 -12.04 5.49 11.43
C LEU A 217 -11.94 4.90 12.83
N THR A 218 -12.46 5.59 13.86
CA THR A 218 -12.53 5.09 15.23
C THR A 218 -13.52 3.92 15.35
N PHE A 219 -14.67 4.00 14.70
CA PHE A 219 -15.62 2.89 14.60
C PHE A 219 -15.02 1.70 13.83
N ALA A 220 -14.31 1.97 12.75
CA ALA A 220 -13.63 0.94 11.97
C ALA A 220 -12.57 0.22 12.80
N LEU A 221 -11.77 0.97 13.55
CA LEU A 221 -10.76 0.44 14.46
C LEU A 221 -11.38 -0.50 15.49
N TYR A 222 -12.38 -0.01 16.23
CA TYR A 222 -13.03 -0.79 17.28
C TYR A 222 -13.65 -2.07 16.72
N HIS A 223 -14.38 -1.97 15.61
CA HIS A 223 -14.95 -3.13 14.93
C HIS A 223 -13.89 -4.14 14.52
N TYR A 224 -12.80 -3.65 13.91
CA TYR A 224 -11.71 -4.50 13.43
C TYR A 224 -11.01 -5.24 14.56
N LEU A 225 -10.70 -4.56 15.66
CA LEU A 225 -10.09 -5.15 16.84
C LEU A 225 -11.00 -6.23 17.46
N SER A 226 -12.28 -5.94 17.60
CA SER A 226 -13.27 -6.90 18.12
C SER A 226 -13.37 -8.13 17.21
N ALA A 227 -13.41 -7.95 15.88
CA ALA A 227 -13.46 -9.04 14.91
C ALA A 227 -12.18 -9.88 14.88
N ARG A 228 -11.02 -9.30 15.26
CA ARG A 228 -9.73 -10.01 15.38
C ARG A 228 -9.53 -10.71 16.71
N GLY A 229 -10.51 -10.66 17.63
CA GLY A 229 -10.46 -11.36 18.90
C GLY A 229 -9.76 -10.62 20.03
N TYR A 230 -9.49 -9.31 19.88
CA TYR A 230 -9.08 -8.48 21.01
C TYR A 230 -10.29 -8.27 21.93
N THR A 231 -10.27 -8.85 23.11
CA THR A 231 -11.42 -8.88 24.04
C THR A 231 -11.42 -7.74 25.04
N ASP A 232 -10.26 -7.19 25.38
CA ASP A 232 -10.11 -6.09 26.34
C ASP A 232 -9.55 -4.86 25.62
N VAL A 233 -10.43 -4.15 24.92
CA VAL A 233 -10.10 -2.96 24.13
C VAL A 233 -10.91 -1.79 24.64
N GLN A 234 -10.24 -0.73 25.08
CA GLN A 234 -10.86 0.55 25.41
C GLN A 234 -10.44 1.60 24.38
N VAL A 235 -11.40 2.26 23.77
CA VAL A 235 -11.15 3.33 22.80
C VAL A 235 -11.86 4.60 23.26
N THR A 236 -11.10 5.67 23.43
CA THR A 236 -11.62 7.00 23.76
C THR A 236 -11.39 7.94 22.58
N GLY A 237 -12.46 8.41 21.95
CA GLY A 237 -12.42 9.49 20.96
C GLY A 237 -12.59 10.85 21.64
N LEU A 238 -11.83 11.85 21.19
CA LEU A 238 -11.93 13.22 21.67
C LEU A 238 -12.27 14.16 20.53
N ASP A 239 -13.26 15.03 20.73
CA ASP A 239 -13.60 16.10 19.78
C ASP A 239 -14.08 17.35 20.54
N LEU A 240 -13.95 18.53 19.91
CA LEU A 240 -14.39 19.79 20.50
C LEU A 240 -15.91 20.01 20.39
N LYS A 241 -16.58 19.32 19.47
CA LYS A 241 -17.98 19.56 19.12
C LYS A 241 -18.91 18.63 19.90
N GLU A 242 -19.70 19.20 20.79
CA GLU A 242 -20.65 18.46 21.63
C GLU A 242 -21.66 17.64 20.82
N ASP A 243 -22.21 18.21 19.75
CA ASP A 243 -23.18 17.54 18.86
C ASP A 243 -22.57 16.31 18.17
N VAL A 244 -21.30 16.40 17.76
CA VAL A 244 -20.56 15.30 17.15
C VAL A 244 -20.30 14.20 18.17
N VAL A 245 -19.86 14.57 19.37
CA VAL A 245 -19.60 13.61 20.47
C VAL A 245 -20.90 12.90 20.87
N ALA A 246 -22.00 13.65 21.01
CA ALA A 246 -23.31 13.07 21.33
C ALA A 246 -23.76 12.07 20.25
N PHE A 247 -23.63 12.43 18.97
CA PHE A 247 -23.92 11.53 17.84
C PHE A 247 -23.06 10.25 17.88
N CYS A 248 -21.77 10.39 18.14
CA CYS A 248 -20.86 9.24 18.18
C CYS A 248 -21.16 8.30 19.35
N ASN A 249 -21.44 8.82 20.54
CA ASN A 249 -21.83 8.01 21.69
C ASN A 249 -23.17 7.28 21.45
N GLU A 250 -24.16 7.96 20.87
CA GLU A 250 -25.43 7.34 20.52
C GLU A 250 -25.24 6.21 19.48
N THR A 251 -24.38 6.42 18.49
CA THR A 251 -24.02 5.42 17.47
C THR A 251 -23.30 4.23 18.10
N ALA A 252 -22.34 4.46 18.99
CA ALA A 252 -21.62 3.41 19.70
C ALA A 252 -22.60 2.55 20.54
N ARG A 253 -23.55 3.19 21.22
CA ARG A 253 -24.59 2.52 22.00
C ARG A 253 -25.49 1.64 21.12
N ARG A 254 -25.97 2.14 19.97
CA ARG A 254 -26.76 1.35 19.01
C ARG A 254 -26.00 0.14 18.47
N LEU A 255 -24.70 0.29 18.23
CA LEU A 255 -23.81 -0.78 17.77
C LEU A 255 -23.39 -1.74 18.91
N ARG A 256 -23.74 -1.45 20.17
CA ARG A 256 -23.30 -2.19 21.37
C ARG A 256 -21.78 -2.27 21.51
N TYR A 257 -21.09 -1.16 21.17
CA TYR A 257 -19.65 -1.01 21.34
C TYR A 257 -19.38 -0.45 22.74
N GLU A 258 -19.46 -1.32 23.76
CA GLU A 258 -19.50 -0.95 25.19
C GLU A 258 -18.22 -0.24 25.67
N HIS A 259 -17.08 -0.53 25.07
CA HIS A 259 -15.78 0.05 25.43
C HIS A 259 -15.30 1.11 24.42
N LEU A 260 -16.19 1.63 23.59
CA LEU A 260 -15.96 2.78 22.71
C LEU A 260 -16.74 3.97 23.24
N GLN A 261 -16.03 5.01 23.69
CA GLN A 261 -16.62 6.23 24.24
C GLN A 261 -16.03 7.48 23.58
N PHE A 262 -16.82 8.54 23.56
CA PHE A 262 -16.39 9.83 23.03
C PHE A 262 -16.59 10.91 24.08
N GLN A 263 -15.62 11.84 24.19
CA GLN A 263 -15.60 12.92 25.16
C GLN A 263 -15.42 14.26 24.47
N VAL A 264 -16.11 15.29 24.99
CA VAL A 264 -15.88 16.67 24.57
C VAL A 264 -14.65 17.20 25.28
N GLY A 265 -13.68 17.70 24.51
CA GLY A 265 -12.51 18.29 25.13
C GLY A 265 -11.47 18.76 24.13
N ASP A 266 -10.61 19.64 24.63
CA ASP A 266 -9.41 20.10 23.91
C ASP A 266 -8.24 19.14 24.18
N ILE A 267 -7.52 18.79 23.12
CA ILE A 267 -6.37 17.87 23.16
C ILE A 267 -5.32 18.33 24.19
N ALA A 268 -5.01 19.62 24.21
CA ALA A 268 -3.98 20.17 25.09
C ALA A 268 -4.34 20.00 26.58
N ASN A 269 -5.63 20.09 26.90
CA ASN A 269 -6.17 20.02 28.27
C ASN A 269 -6.69 18.62 28.65
N PHE A 270 -6.62 17.67 27.74
CA PHE A 270 -7.07 16.30 28.03
C PHE A 270 -6.08 15.60 28.96
N HIS A 271 -6.59 15.02 30.03
CA HIS A 271 -5.85 14.22 30.99
C HIS A 271 -6.47 12.83 31.08
N ILE A 272 -5.61 11.84 31.16
CA ILE A 272 -6.04 10.48 31.47
C ILE A 272 -6.27 10.46 32.99
N ASP A 273 -7.39 9.93 33.47
CA ASP A 273 -7.58 9.70 34.89
C ASP A 273 -6.48 8.76 35.38
N GLU A 274 -5.51 9.30 36.07
CA GLU A 274 -4.50 8.54 36.81
C GLU A 274 -5.24 7.92 38.04
N GLY A 275 -5.99 6.85 37.78
CA GLY A 275 -6.68 6.13 38.82
C GLY A 275 -5.71 5.70 39.93
N THR A 276 -6.07 5.91 41.17
CA THR A 276 -5.35 5.44 42.36
C THR A 276 -5.42 3.91 42.46
N GLY A 277 -4.54 3.24 41.69
CA GLY A 277 -4.44 1.79 41.69
C GLY A 277 -3.41 1.34 40.62
N ALA A 278 -2.80 0.20 40.77
CA ALA A 278 -1.62 -0.32 40.11
C ALA A 278 -1.60 -0.41 38.57
N ALA A 279 -2.40 0.38 37.86
CA ALA A 279 -2.37 0.55 36.42
C ALA A 279 -2.91 1.93 36.04
N ALA A 280 -2.10 2.98 36.17
CA ALA A 280 -2.26 4.13 35.31
C ALA A 280 -2.06 3.63 33.87
N HIS A 281 -3.14 3.25 33.18
CA HIS A 281 -3.06 2.72 31.84
C HIS A 281 -2.70 3.86 30.88
N ARG A 282 -1.41 3.94 30.57
CA ARG A 282 -0.93 4.79 29.47
C ARG A 282 -1.51 4.24 28.16
N PRO A 283 -1.97 5.11 27.25
CA PRO A 283 -2.46 4.65 25.96
C PRO A 283 -1.40 3.85 25.21
N ASP A 284 -1.77 2.68 24.74
CA ASP A 284 -0.93 1.84 23.89
C ASP A 284 -0.82 2.41 22.48
N MET A 285 -1.83 3.13 22.03
CA MET A 285 -1.86 3.77 20.73
C MET A 285 -2.54 5.13 20.80
N ILE A 286 -1.90 6.12 20.20
CA ILE A 286 -2.49 7.43 19.94
C ILE A 286 -2.77 7.58 18.47
N ILE A 287 -3.97 8.04 18.15
CA ILE A 287 -4.44 8.30 16.80
C ILE A 287 -4.79 9.78 16.68
N SER A 288 -4.40 10.40 15.58
CA SER A 288 -4.71 11.80 15.27
C SER A 288 -4.85 11.94 13.76
N LEU A 289 -6.06 11.71 13.23
CA LEU A 289 -6.32 11.66 11.80
C LEU A 289 -6.97 12.94 11.26
N HIS A 290 -7.61 13.72 12.12
CA HIS A 290 -8.36 14.92 11.74
C HIS A 290 -8.06 16.13 12.64
N ALA A 291 -7.07 16.03 13.52
CA ALA A 291 -6.53 17.16 14.24
C ALA A 291 -5.59 17.93 13.31
N CYS A 292 -6.01 19.12 12.91
CA CYS A 292 -5.28 19.93 11.95
C CYS A 292 -4.31 20.89 12.63
N ASP A 293 -3.20 21.18 11.94
CA ASP A 293 -2.22 22.19 12.29
C ASP A 293 -1.64 21.98 13.72
N ILE A 294 -1.71 22.97 14.60
CA ILE A 294 -1.20 22.91 16.00
C ILE A 294 -1.87 21.80 16.85
N ALA A 295 -3.08 21.40 16.50
CA ALA A 295 -3.76 20.32 17.20
C ALA A 295 -3.06 18.96 16.98
N THR A 296 -2.44 18.75 15.80
CA THR A 296 -1.55 17.60 15.57
C THR A 296 -0.36 17.65 16.52
N ASP A 297 0.26 18.81 16.70
CA ASP A 297 1.42 18.96 17.59
C ASP A 297 1.04 18.70 19.04
N ALA A 298 -0.13 19.18 19.49
CA ALA A 298 -0.67 18.87 20.80
C ALA A 298 -0.87 17.35 21.01
N ALA A 299 -1.40 16.66 20.00
CA ALA A 299 -1.57 15.20 20.03
C ALA A 299 -0.23 14.46 20.14
N LEU A 300 0.77 14.87 19.36
CA LEU A 300 2.12 14.30 19.41
C LEU A 300 2.79 14.55 20.76
N VAL A 301 2.67 15.76 21.33
CA VAL A 301 3.19 16.09 22.66
C VAL A 301 2.54 15.21 23.73
N LYS A 302 1.21 15.01 23.69
CA LYS A 302 0.52 14.10 24.62
C LYS A 302 1.01 12.67 24.47
N ALA A 303 1.18 12.19 23.23
CA ALA A 303 1.70 10.85 22.98
C ALA A 303 3.11 10.65 23.57
N LEU A 304 3.98 11.66 23.44
CA LEU A 304 5.33 11.65 24.04
C LEU A 304 5.27 11.67 25.58
N GLN A 305 4.43 12.54 26.17
CA GLN A 305 4.26 12.63 27.62
C GLN A 305 3.77 11.32 28.25
N TRP A 306 2.87 10.63 27.58
CA TRP A 306 2.36 9.35 28.02
C TRP A 306 3.25 8.16 27.66
N GLY A 307 4.26 8.37 26.79
CA GLY A 307 5.14 7.30 26.34
C GLY A 307 4.41 6.22 25.53
N SER A 308 3.40 6.61 24.75
CA SER A 308 2.62 5.68 23.93
C SER A 308 3.53 5.00 22.89
N PRO A 309 3.56 3.67 22.85
CA PRO A 309 4.48 2.96 21.95
C PRO A 309 4.13 3.08 20.46
N VAL A 310 2.89 3.44 20.12
CA VAL A 310 2.43 3.60 18.73
C VAL A 310 1.71 4.93 18.57
N ILE A 311 2.04 5.63 17.49
CA ILE A 311 1.40 6.90 17.08
C ILE A 311 1.02 6.79 15.62
N LEU A 312 -0.26 6.98 15.29
CA LEU A 312 -0.77 7.10 13.92
C LEU A 312 -1.30 8.52 13.72
N ALA A 313 -0.56 9.34 12.96
CA ALA A 313 -0.93 10.73 12.70
C ALA A 313 -1.07 10.99 11.20
N VAL A 314 -2.13 11.71 10.81
CA VAL A 314 -2.36 12.17 9.43
C VAL A 314 -2.58 13.68 9.46
N PRO A 315 -1.51 14.48 9.46
CA PRO A 315 -1.61 15.94 9.38
C PRO A 315 -2.15 16.34 8.01
N CYS A 316 -3.22 17.12 7.98
CA CYS A 316 -3.90 17.48 6.73
C CYS A 316 -3.72 18.94 6.31
N CYS A 317 -3.25 19.82 7.18
CA CYS A 317 -2.99 21.22 6.90
C CYS A 317 -1.95 21.80 7.85
N GLN A 318 -1.23 22.84 7.40
CA GLN A 318 -0.12 23.49 8.11
C GLN A 318 -0.22 25.01 7.93
N HIS A 319 -1.38 25.57 8.31
CA HIS A 319 -1.69 26.99 8.10
C HIS A 319 -0.77 27.92 8.89
N GLU A 320 -0.41 27.52 10.11
CA GLU A 320 0.45 28.33 10.94
C GLU A 320 1.82 28.54 10.26
N PHE A 321 2.49 27.47 9.87
CA PHE A 321 3.82 27.56 9.25
C PHE A 321 3.77 28.18 7.85
N PHE A 322 2.68 28.03 7.12
CA PHE A 322 2.47 28.67 5.82
C PHE A 322 2.67 30.19 5.89
N HIS A 323 2.14 30.83 6.94
CA HIS A 323 2.27 32.29 7.13
C HIS A 323 3.64 32.72 7.62
N GLN A 324 4.33 31.86 8.36
CA GLN A 324 5.65 32.12 8.92
C GLN A 324 6.80 31.82 7.94
N LEU A 325 6.52 31.02 6.89
CA LEU A 325 7.56 30.54 5.98
C LEU A 325 8.18 31.68 5.17
N THR A 326 9.41 32.05 5.52
CA THR A 326 10.23 33.00 4.80
C THR A 326 11.63 32.41 4.60
N PHE A 327 12.06 32.32 3.34
CA PHE A 327 13.39 31.83 3.00
C PHE A 327 13.90 32.53 1.75
N PRO A 328 14.81 33.55 1.90
CA PRO A 328 15.23 34.40 0.79
C PRO A 328 15.76 33.67 -0.44
N ALA A 329 16.50 32.56 -0.24
CA ALA A 329 17.04 31.77 -1.35
C ALA A 329 15.94 31.05 -2.18
N MET A 330 14.73 30.92 -1.65
CA MET A 330 13.57 30.28 -2.31
C MET A 330 12.44 31.27 -2.60
N GLU A 331 12.68 32.57 -2.51
CA GLU A 331 11.63 33.59 -2.69
C GLU A 331 10.88 33.44 -4.01
N SER A 332 11.57 33.14 -5.11
CA SER A 332 10.96 32.90 -6.42
C SER A 332 9.95 31.75 -6.46
N ILE A 333 10.10 30.78 -5.58
CA ILE A 333 9.19 29.63 -5.42
C ILE A 333 8.08 29.96 -4.41
N LEU A 334 8.46 30.53 -3.27
CA LEU A 334 7.56 30.82 -2.14
C LEU A 334 6.58 31.97 -2.41
N ARG A 335 6.81 32.77 -3.45
CA ARG A 335 5.89 33.84 -3.87
C ARG A 335 4.52 33.31 -4.33
N TYR A 336 4.46 32.05 -4.77
CA TYR A 336 3.21 31.42 -5.20
C TYR A 336 2.58 30.63 -4.05
N GLY A 337 1.31 30.91 -3.72
CA GLY A 337 0.61 30.27 -2.58
C GLY A 337 0.64 28.74 -2.63
N VAL A 338 0.43 28.14 -3.80
CA VAL A 338 0.43 26.66 -3.97
C VAL A 338 1.78 26.05 -3.62
N THR A 339 2.88 26.67 -4.04
CA THR A 339 4.22 26.14 -3.75
C THR A 339 4.64 26.41 -2.31
N ARG A 340 4.22 27.55 -1.75
CA ARG A 340 4.41 27.85 -0.33
C ARG A 340 3.68 26.84 0.57
N ASP A 341 2.44 26.49 0.25
CA ASP A 341 1.64 25.50 0.97
C ASP A 341 2.30 24.11 0.98
N LYS A 342 2.72 23.63 -0.19
CA LYS A 342 3.46 22.38 -0.31
C LYS A 342 4.78 22.39 0.48
N GLN A 343 5.50 23.50 0.44
CA GLN A 343 6.76 23.62 1.18
C GLN A 343 6.50 23.66 2.68
N ALA A 344 5.47 24.36 3.14
CA ALA A 344 5.07 24.38 4.54
C ALA A 344 4.71 22.97 5.03
N THR A 345 3.93 22.21 4.26
CA THR A 345 3.60 20.82 4.55
C THR A 345 4.86 19.96 4.72
N LEU A 346 5.75 19.97 3.72
CA LEU A 346 6.96 19.15 3.73
C LEU A 346 7.86 19.45 4.94
N VAL A 347 8.07 20.75 5.25
CA VAL A 347 8.95 21.16 6.35
C VAL A 347 8.32 20.81 7.69
N THR A 348 7.03 21.06 7.89
CA THR A 348 6.34 20.76 9.14
C THR A 348 6.34 19.27 9.43
N ASP A 349 5.98 18.45 8.45
CA ASP A 349 5.90 17.00 8.65
C ASP A 349 7.30 16.38 8.83
N ALA A 350 8.31 16.87 8.10
CA ALA A 350 9.70 16.46 8.31
C ALA A 350 10.19 16.84 9.72
N SER A 351 9.85 18.03 10.21
CA SER A 351 10.21 18.49 11.55
C SER A 351 9.57 17.63 12.65
N ARG A 352 8.29 17.30 12.51
CA ARG A 352 7.57 16.38 13.40
C ARG A 352 8.23 15.00 13.42
N ALA A 353 8.58 14.47 12.25
CA ALA A 353 9.26 13.18 12.14
C ALA A 353 10.64 13.19 12.81
N LEU A 354 11.44 14.25 12.62
CA LEU A 354 12.75 14.41 13.25
C LEU A 354 12.61 14.52 14.77
N MET A 355 11.63 15.27 15.26
CA MET A 355 11.35 15.39 16.69
C MET A 355 11.01 14.04 17.30
N LEU A 356 10.08 13.29 16.72
CA LEU A 356 9.72 11.96 17.21
C LEU A 356 10.93 11.00 17.22
N ARG A 357 11.79 11.06 16.20
CA ARG A 357 13.04 10.29 16.18
C ARG A 357 13.98 10.67 17.30
N ALA A 358 14.09 11.97 17.64
CA ALA A 358 14.91 12.44 18.75
C ALA A 358 14.41 11.89 20.10
N PHE A 359 13.11 11.59 20.23
CA PHE A 359 12.51 10.91 21.38
C PHE A 359 12.53 9.38 21.28
N GLY A 360 13.24 8.81 20.31
CA GLY A 360 13.46 7.35 20.20
C GLY A 360 12.43 6.58 19.38
N TYR A 361 11.50 7.24 18.68
CA TYR A 361 10.55 6.55 17.80
C TYR A 361 11.18 6.19 16.45
N SER A 362 10.81 5.04 15.92
CA SER A 362 10.99 4.71 14.51
C SER A 362 9.85 5.34 13.72
N VAL A 363 10.16 6.27 12.81
CA VAL A 363 9.15 7.03 12.08
C VAL A 363 9.18 6.68 10.60
N GLU A 364 8.02 6.31 10.07
CA GLU A 364 7.77 6.10 8.65
C GLU A 364 6.79 7.16 8.16
N MET A 365 7.16 7.84 7.07
CA MET A 365 6.29 8.78 6.37
C MET A 365 5.75 8.08 5.13
N VAL A 366 4.43 7.91 5.05
CA VAL A 366 3.76 7.18 3.97
C VAL A 366 2.64 8.00 3.35
N GLU A 367 2.40 7.83 2.06
CA GLU A 367 1.24 8.42 1.42
C GLU A 367 0.00 7.60 1.79
N PHE A 368 -0.94 8.23 2.50
CA PHE A 368 -2.12 7.56 3.02
C PHE A 368 -3.14 7.22 1.93
N ILE A 369 -3.48 8.19 1.08
CA ILE A 369 -4.34 8.00 -0.09
C ILE A 369 -3.95 9.03 -1.14
N THR A 370 -3.73 8.57 -2.38
CA THR A 370 -3.70 9.46 -3.54
C THR A 370 -5.15 9.83 -3.87
N MET A 371 -5.58 11.01 -3.48
CA MET A 371 -6.82 11.59 -4.02
C MET A 371 -6.51 12.06 -5.43
N GLU A 372 -7.08 11.40 -6.45
CA GLU A 372 -7.09 11.97 -7.78
C GLU A 372 -7.84 13.30 -7.69
N HIS A 373 -7.12 14.39 -7.90
CA HIS A 373 -7.73 15.69 -8.02
C HIS A 373 -8.54 15.72 -9.34
N THR A 374 -9.82 15.64 -9.23
CA THR A 374 -10.75 15.99 -10.31
C THR A 374 -10.74 17.49 -10.54
#